data_e14711e08534b1c2be56d1bd9d4cf227
#
_entry.id   e14711e08534b1c2be56d1bd9d4cf227
#
_cell.length_a   1.000
_cell.length_b   1.000
_cell.length_c   1.000
_cell.angle_alpha   90.00
_cell.angle_beta   90.00
_cell.angle_gamma   90.00
#
_symmetry.space_group_name_H-M   'P 1'
#
loop_
_entity.id
_entity.type
_entity.pdbx_description
1 polymer ?
#
loop_
_entity_poly.entity_id
_entity_poly.type
_entity_poly.pdbx_seq_one_letter_code
_entity_poly.pdbx_strand_id
1 'polypeptide(L)'
;MNSDNRIDIEDVSAAVRIPDIFLRGCSSNSVMFTADGGNHFTDYGIYEGMFLLFDLDKPFLDGRLSCFKNDHNDGEHKYRVSDKSLEGYSHFGRLVMAVRNYEDN
;
A
#
# COMPACT_ATOMS: atom_id res chain seq x y z
N MET A 1 -7.75 -17.45 -6.75
CA MET A 1 -7.92 -16.95 -6.61
C MET A 1 -8.05 -16.02 -5.88
N ASN A 2 -8.02 -15.38 -5.69
CA ASN A 2 -8.14 -14.62 -4.97
C ASN A 2 -8.78 -13.55 -5.11
N SER A 3 -9.51 -13.36 -5.31
CA SER A 3 -10.30 -12.48 -5.48
C SER A 3 -10.55 -11.57 -4.54
N ASP A 4 -9.97 -11.39 -3.80
CA ASP A 4 -10.19 -10.60 -2.75
C ASP A 4 -10.06 -9.20 -3.04
N ASN A 5 -10.54 -8.31 -2.28
CA ASN A 5 -10.41 -6.86 -2.39
C ASN A 5 -9.04 -6.46 -1.89
N ARG A 6 -8.01 -6.81 -2.67
CA ARG A 6 -6.64 -6.51 -2.28
C ARG A 6 -5.83 -6.09 -3.47
N ILE A 7 -4.84 -5.28 -3.23
CA ILE A 7 -3.85 -4.92 -4.24
C ILE A 7 -2.54 -5.55 -3.81
N ASP A 8 -1.98 -6.39 -4.66
CA ASP A 8 -0.69 -6.99 -4.38
C ASP A 8 0.40 -6.02 -4.79
N ILE A 9 1.29 -5.74 -3.87
CA ILE A 9 2.44 -4.89 -4.13
C ILE A 9 3.66 -5.76 -3.95
N GLU A 10 4.44 -5.88 -5.01
CA GLU A 10 5.40 -6.94 -5.08
C GLU A 10 6.67 -6.72 -4.33
N ASP A 11 7.18 -5.59 -4.22
CA ASP A 11 8.54 -5.49 -3.73
C ASP A 11 8.79 -4.14 -3.11
N VAL A 12 9.26 -4.15 -1.89
CA VAL A 12 9.56 -2.91 -1.22
C VAL A 12 10.75 -2.22 -1.85
N SER A 13 11.64 -2.97 -2.47
CA SER A 13 12.79 -2.36 -3.11
C SER A 13 12.40 -1.58 -4.35
N ALA A 14 11.19 -1.79 -4.82
CA ALA A 14 10.68 -1.02 -5.93
C ALA A 14 10.00 0.25 -5.46
N ALA A 15 10.09 0.56 -4.18
CA ALA A 15 9.49 1.76 -3.65
C ALA A 15 10.07 2.98 -4.37
N VAL A 16 9.19 3.90 -4.71
CA VAL A 16 9.62 5.12 -5.38
C VAL A 16 10.02 6.15 -4.35
N ARG A 17 10.84 7.08 -4.80
CA ARG A 17 11.24 8.17 -3.92
C ARG A 17 10.05 9.07 -3.65
N ILE A 18 9.87 9.45 -2.39
CA ILE A 18 8.76 10.29 -1.98
C ILE A 18 9.17 11.74 -2.07
N PRO A 19 8.47 12.56 -2.87
CA PRO A 19 8.73 14.00 -2.84
C PRO A 19 8.43 14.57 -1.47
N ASP A 20 9.25 15.52 -1.03
CA ASP A 20 9.14 16.08 0.32
C ASP A 20 7.76 16.64 0.61
N ILE A 21 7.11 17.21 -0.40
CA ILE A 21 5.81 17.84 -0.19
C ILE A 21 4.76 16.80 0.24
N PHE A 22 4.94 15.54 -0.14
CA PHE A 22 3.97 14.51 0.22
C PHE A 22 4.15 14.06 1.66
N LEU A 23 5.25 14.41 2.31
CA LEU A 23 5.48 14.01 3.69
C LEU A 23 4.84 14.97 4.70
N ARG A 24 4.21 16.02 4.23
CA ARG A 24 3.53 16.94 5.13
C ARG A 24 2.39 16.23 5.83
N GLY A 25 2.38 16.28 7.15
CA GLY A 25 1.36 15.60 7.92
C GLY A 25 1.59 14.11 8.07
N CYS A 26 2.67 13.58 7.52
CA CYS A 26 3.04 12.19 7.67
C CYS A 26 4.36 12.11 8.41
N SER A 27 4.67 10.94 8.93
CA SER A 27 5.96 10.74 9.56
C SER A 27 7.02 10.54 8.49
N SER A 28 8.29 10.72 8.86
CA SER A 28 9.36 10.44 7.94
C SER A 28 9.52 8.93 7.72
N ASN A 29 8.83 8.10 8.49
CA ASN A 29 8.88 6.66 8.34
C ASN A 29 7.74 6.23 7.43
N SER A 30 7.84 6.60 6.16
CA SER A 30 6.80 6.34 5.17
C SER A 30 7.41 5.69 3.94
N VAL A 31 6.60 4.93 3.23
CA VAL A 31 7.03 4.22 2.03
C VAL A 31 5.98 4.45 0.95
N MET A 32 6.42 4.61 -0.27
CA MET A 32 5.52 4.78 -1.41
C MET A 32 5.68 3.60 -2.36
N PHE A 33 4.57 2.99 -2.71
CA PHE A 33 4.54 1.90 -3.67
C PHE A 33 3.65 2.27 -4.85
N THR A 34 3.81 1.53 -5.94
CA THR A 34 2.90 1.64 -7.08
C THR A 34 1.83 0.56 -6.92
N ALA A 35 0.58 0.92 -7.08
CA ALA A 35 -0.52 -0.03 -7.00
C ALA A 35 -0.45 -0.97 -8.21
N ASP A 36 -0.54 -2.26 -7.93
CA ASP A 36 -0.42 -3.29 -8.94
C ASP A 36 -1.40 -4.41 -8.58
N GLY A 37 -1.64 -5.32 -9.49
CA GLY A 37 -2.53 -6.44 -9.22
C GLY A 37 -3.99 -6.20 -9.55
N GLY A 38 -4.30 -5.10 -10.22
CA GLY A 38 -5.65 -4.82 -10.68
C GLY A 38 -6.37 -3.77 -9.86
N ASN A 39 -7.63 -3.51 -10.25
CA ASN A 39 -8.39 -2.44 -9.65
C ASN A 39 -9.34 -3.00 -8.60
N HIS A 40 -8.87 -3.21 -7.40
CA HIS A 40 -9.66 -3.83 -6.34
C HIS A 40 -10.26 -2.83 -5.36
N PHE A 41 -9.78 -1.59 -5.34
CA PHE A 41 -10.21 -0.62 -4.34
C PHE A 41 -10.71 0.66 -5.01
N THR A 42 -11.48 0.51 -6.08
CA THR A 42 -12.01 1.67 -6.80
C THR A 42 -12.97 2.47 -5.93
N ASP A 43 -13.63 1.83 -4.97
CA ASP A 43 -14.50 2.53 -4.03
C ASP A 43 -13.72 3.51 -3.15
N TYR A 44 -12.40 3.31 -3.05
CA TYR A 44 -11.54 4.21 -2.30
C TYR A 44 -10.81 5.17 -3.24
N GLY A 45 -11.15 5.15 -4.53
CA GLY A 45 -10.49 6.01 -5.51
C GLY A 45 -9.12 5.51 -5.94
N ILE A 46 -8.82 4.24 -5.73
CA ILE A 46 -7.51 3.69 -6.04
C ILE A 46 -7.60 2.82 -7.28
N TYR A 47 -6.71 3.09 -8.22
CA TYR A 47 -6.64 2.37 -9.48
C TYR A 47 -5.22 1.91 -9.71
N GLU A 48 -5.09 0.86 -10.50
CA GLU A 48 -3.78 0.31 -10.84
C GLU A 48 -2.90 1.39 -11.46
N GLY A 49 -1.64 1.41 -11.07
CA GLY A 49 -0.69 2.41 -11.56
C GLY A 49 -0.56 3.64 -10.68
N MET A 50 -1.46 3.83 -9.74
CA MET A 50 -1.36 4.95 -8.83
C MET A 50 -0.23 4.73 -7.82
N PHE A 51 0.28 5.83 -7.27
CA PHE A 51 1.28 5.75 -6.21
C PHE A 51 0.56 5.80 -4.86
N LEU A 52 0.93 4.90 -3.98
CA LEU A 52 0.29 4.78 -2.67
C LEU A 52 1.34 5.06 -1.59
N LEU A 53 1.04 6.01 -0.71
CA LEU A 53 1.94 6.38 0.37
C LEU A 53 1.42 5.81 1.68
N PHE A 54 2.24 5.01 2.34
CA PHE A 54 1.90 4.38 3.60
C PHE A 54 2.78 4.93 4.71
N ASP A 55 2.17 5.30 5.82
CA ASP A 55 2.88 5.80 7.00
C ASP A 55 3.02 4.65 7.98
N LEU A 56 4.24 4.22 8.22
CA LEU A 56 4.52 3.05 9.04
C LEU A 56 4.32 3.32 10.53
N ASP A 57 4.26 4.58 10.91
CA ASP A 57 4.01 4.93 12.31
C ASP A 57 2.54 4.99 12.67
N LYS A 58 1.65 4.82 11.69
CA LYS A 58 0.23 4.85 11.94
C LYS A 58 -0.32 3.43 12.03
N PRO A 59 -1.07 3.11 13.08
CA PRO A 59 -1.56 1.75 13.26
C PRO A 59 -2.72 1.44 12.31
N PHE A 60 -3.05 0.17 12.24
CA PHE A 60 -4.20 -0.26 11.47
C PHE A 60 -5.49 0.29 12.08
N LEU A 61 -6.37 0.76 11.22
CA LEU A 61 -7.72 1.14 11.61
C LEU A 61 -8.69 0.36 10.75
N ASP A 62 -9.62 -0.31 11.40
CA ASP A 62 -10.60 -1.13 10.70
C ASP A 62 -11.40 -0.25 9.74
N GLY A 63 -11.56 -0.70 8.52
CA GLY A 63 -12.28 0.08 7.50
C GLY A 63 -11.41 1.07 6.75
N ARG A 64 -10.16 1.24 7.15
CA ARG A 64 -9.20 2.08 6.42
C ARG A 64 -8.14 1.22 5.79
N LEU A 65 -7.69 1.59 4.61
CA LEU A 65 -6.71 0.79 3.90
C LEU A 65 -5.34 0.86 4.56
N SER A 66 -4.70 -0.28 4.65
CA SER A 66 -3.33 -0.39 5.12
C SER A 66 -2.59 -1.38 4.25
N CYS A 67 -1.28 -1.30 4.30
CA CYS A 67 -0.41 -2.28 3.67
C CYS A 67 -0.05 -3.32 4.71
N PHE A 68 -0.07 -4.58 4.30
CA PHE A 68 0.29 -5.70 5.16
C PHE A 68 1.42 -6.47 4.51
N LYS A 69 2.33 -6.95 5.33
CA LYS A 69 3.49 -7.69 4.87
C LYS A 69 3.32 -9.15 5.30
N ASN A 70 3.65 -10.08 4.41
CA ASN A 70 3.50 -11.49 4.75
C ASN A 70 4.43 -11.88 5.90
N ASP A 71 3.96 -12.83 6.73
CA ASP A 71 4.72 -13.28 7.88
C ASP A 71 5.71 -14.36 7.53
N HIS A 72 5.63 -14.94 6.36
CA HIS A 72 6.52 -16.01 5.96
C HIS A 72 7.89 -15.43 5.64
N ASN A 73 8.91 -16.09 6.10
CA ASN A 73 10.24 -15.61 5.92
C ASN A 73 11.01 -16.55 5.02
N ASP A 74 10.54 -16.69 3.80
CA ASP A 74 11.15 -17.57 2.83
C ASP A 74 11.95 -16.81 1.77
N GLY A 75 12.35 -15.61 2.10
CA GLY A 75 13.19 -14.83 1.19
C GLY A 75 12.42 -13.88 0.30
N GLU A 76 11.11 -13.96 0.29
CA GLU A 76 10.31 -13.05 -0.50
C GLU A 76 9.42 -12.20 0.39
N HIS A 77 9.38 -10.93 0.13
CA HIS A 77 8.49 -10.03 0.83
C HIS A 77 7.32 -9.73 -0.08
N LYS A 78 6.12 -10.05 0.37
CA LYS A 78 4.92 -9.74 -0.37
C LYS A 78 4.09 -8.78 0.45
N TYR A 79 3.54 -7.79 -0.23
CA TYR A 79 2.77 -6.75 0.41
C TYR A 79 1.38 -6.73 -0.19
N ARG A 80 0.38 -6.63 0.63
CA ARG A 80 -1.00 -6.54 0.19
C ARG A 80 -1.69 -5.38 0.88
N VAL A 81 -2.67 -4.82 0.19
CA VAL A 81 -3.45 -3.72 0.73
C VAL A 81 -4.83 -4.24 1.08
N SER A 82 -5.31 -3.89 2.26
CA SER A 82 -6.61 -4.36 2.73
C SER A 82 -7.17 -3.38 3.73
N ASP A 83 -8.49 -3.34 3.86
CA ASP A 83 -9.16 -2.59 4.90
C ASP A 83 -9.50 -3.47 6.10
N LYS A 84 -9.05 -4.73 6.10
CA LYS A 84 -9.25 -5.67 7.19
C LYS A 84 -7.95 -6.38 7.47
N SER A 85 -7.80 -6.87 8.68
CA SER A 85 -6.63 -7.69 9.01
C SER A 85 -6.57 -8.91 8.13
N LEU A 86 -5.38 -9.29 7.73
CA LEU A 86 -5.16 -10.44 6.87
C LEU A 86 -4.42 -11.51 7.65
N GLU A 87 -4.97 -12.71 7.63
CA GLU A 87 -4.33 -13.84 8.30
C GLU A 87 -3.02 -14.16 7.58
N GLY A 88 -1.96 -14.40 8.34
CA GLY A 88 -0.65 -14.67 7.78
C GLY A 88 0.11 -13.42 7.37
N TYR A 89 -0.41 -12.26 7.67
CA TYR A 89 0.23 -10.98 7.36
C TYR A 89 0.25 -10.11 8.60
N SER A 90 1.25 -9.25 8.68
CA SER A 90 1.36 -8.27 9.74
C SER A 90 1.18 -6.89 9.17
N HIS A 91 0.59 -6.00 9.95
CA HIS A 91 0.38 -4.63 9.53
C HIS A 91 1.73 -3.96 9.28
N PHE A 92 1.84 -3.27 8.16
CA PHE A 92 3.08 -2.60 7.79
C PHE A 92 2.95 -1.09 7.87
N GLY A 93 1.89 -0.53 7.31
CA GLY A 93 1.67 0.90 7.37
C GLY A 93 0.28 1.25 6.88
N ARG A 94 -0.25 2.39 7.34
CA ARG A 94 -1.58 2.83 6.95
C ARG A 94 -1.50 3.74 5.73
N LEU A 95 -2.41 3.56 4.79
CA LEU A 95 -2.46 4.41 3.61
C LEU A 95 -2.87 5.80 4.01
N VAL A 96 -2.07 6.79 3.66
CA VAL A 96 -2.35 8.19 3.97
C VAL A 96 -2.53 9.04 2.73
N MET A 97 -2.10 8.57 1.57
CA MET A 97 -2.21 9.37 0.36
C MET A 97 -2.15 8.46 -0.87
N ALA A 98 -2.91 8.80 -1.88
CA ALA A 98 -2.85 8.12 -3.17
C ALA A 98 -2.71 9.19 -4.25
N VAL A 99 -1.81 8.98 -5.19
CA VAL A 99 -1.49 9.96 -6.21
C VAL A 99 -1.66 9.31 -7.58
N ARG A 100 -2.36 10.00 -8.47
CA ARG A 100 -2.58 9.51 -9.82
C ARG A 100 -1.73 10.31 -10.79
N ASN A 101 -1.07 9.59 -11.68
CA ASN A 101 -0.25 10.23 -12.71
C ASN A 101 -0.99 10.15 -14.04
N TYR A 102 -1.45 11.28 -14.52
CA TYR A 102 -2.21 11.32 -15.76
C TYR A 102 -1.34 11.04 -16.98
N GLU A 103 -0.06 11.31 -16.87
CA GLU A 103 0.82 11.17 -18.04
C GLU A 103 1.18 9.72 -18.31
N ASP A 104 0.96 8.84 -17.35
CA ASP A 104 1.36 7.46 -17.50
C ASP A 104 0.26 6.58 -18.03
N ASN A 105 -0.76 7.10 -18.57
CA ASN A 105 -1.81 6.26 -19.11
C ASN A 105 -1.84 6.28 -20.62
#